data_d4a2818ee34e80ecf3969bbb01a7d535
#
_entry.id   d4a2818ee34e80ecf3969bbb01a7d535
#
_cell.length_a   1.000
_cell.length_b   1.000
_cell.length_c   1.000
_cell.angle_alpha   90.00
_cell.angle_beta   90.00
_cell.angle_gamma   90.00
#
_symmetry.space_group_name_H-M   'P 1'
#
loop_
_entity.id
_entity.type
_entity.pdbx_description
1 polymer ?
#
loop_
_entity_poly.entity_id
_entity_poly.type
_entity_poly.pdbx_seq_one_letter_code
_entity_poly.pdbx_strand_id
1 'polypeptide(L)'
;MELTRTAYGTWSGGRYMHFGAALSEERYLACIRHAYAQGIRTFMTADVYSNGEADTMLGRALQGIPRDSYCLIGIIGHDIYPGKRDGAKGFLRFTDPRLRKPDQFASYLRMAAEKSLERIGTDRFDSLLLHNPDSIGYSNDTAWKGMEALKTAQLTSRLGIAPGPANGFSLDIIQCFERFSGLVDEAMIILGPMEPWPGSYVLPAAEKNGVKLIARVVDYGGLFHDDVKPGHEFGQGDHRTFRPAGWVEAGNAKIEQMRPIAQKYGISMLQLACLWTLSQTAVKSVIPTHIQEVGANSKAIETKIDELAALPDINLTADECETIRRIGDNKGCMHLKGGHPEFTGEAQPDQWPLTPELEAVAQRWGVDPRRDLTYAHAA
;
A
#
# COMPACT_ATOMS: atom_id res chain seq x y z
N MET A 1 -1.33 8.51 -17.78
CA MET A 1 -0.78 9.63 -16.97
C MET A 1 0.28 9.11 -16.00
N GLU A 2 1.28 9.93 -15.63
CA GLU A 2 2.28 9.57 -14.62
C GLU A 2 1.72 9.66 -13.20
N LEU A 3 2.40 8.98 -12.23
CA LEU A 3 2.10 9.11 -10.81
C LEU A 3 2.24 10.56 -10.34
N THR A 4 1.32 11.01 -9.49
CA THR A 4 1.43 12.28 -8.78
C THR A 4 1.92 12.08 -7.35
N ARG A 5 2.49 13.13 -6.73
CA ARG A 5 3.03 13.06 -5.37
C ARG A 5 2.03 12.58 -4.34
N THR A 6 0.74 12.88 -4.55
CA THR A 6 -0.37 12.50 -3.67
C THR A 6 -1.37 11.62 -4.40
N ALA A 7 -1.91 10.61 -3.72
CA ALA A 7 -2.87 9.67 -4.26
C ALA A 7 -4.03 9.40 -3.30
N TYR A 8 -5.18 8.99 -3.84
CA TYR A 8 -6.38 8.60 -3.11
C TYR A 8 -6.70 7.13 -3.35
N GLY A 9 -6.85 6.36 -2.28
CA GLY A 9 -7.19 4.93 -2.32
C GLY A 9 -8.65 4.67 -1.94
N THR A 10 -9.31 3.77 -2.66
CA THR A 10 -10.71 3.40 -2.42
C THR A 10 -10.96 2.68 -1.09
N TRP A 11 -9.92 2.26 -0.38
CA TRP A 11 -10.04 1.75 1.01
C TRP A 11 -10.29 2.85 2.04
N SER A 12 -10.15 4.14 1.68
CA SER A 12 -10.52 5.28 2.52
C SER A 12 -12.03 5.33 2.78
N GLY A 13 -12.43 5.96 3.88
CA GLY A 13 -13.84 6.17 4.20
C GLY A 13 -14.56 4.98 4.84
N GLY A 14 -13.86 3.92 5.23
CA GLY A 14 -14.36 2.84 6.08
C GLY A 14 -15.38 1.88 5.46
N ARG A 15 -15.71 1.99 4.17
CA ARG A 15 -16.72 1.13 3.51
C ARG A 15 -16.19 -0.26 3.16
N TYR A 16 -14.96 -0.35 2.66
CA TYR A 16 -14.36 -1.60 2.16
C TYR A 16 -13.25 -2.12 3.04
N MET A 17 -12.69 -1.24 3.84
CA MET A 17 -11.76 -1.54 4.93
C MET A 17 -12.30 -0.89 6.19
N HIS A 18 -12.53 -1.67 7.23
CA HIS A 18 -13.14 -1.19 8.48
C HIS A 18 -12.18 -0.28 9.25
N PHE A 19 -12.20 1.02 8.93
CA PHE A 19 -11.46 2.08 9.62
C PHE A 19 -12.44 3.19 10.01
N GLY A 20 -12.59 3.46 11.30
CA GLY A 20 -13.48 4.49 11.82
C GLY A 20 -14.95 4.29 11.43
N ALA A 21 -15.67 5.39 11.21
CA ALA A 21 -17.06 5.36 10.75
C ALA A 21 -17.10 5.15 9.22
N ALA A 22 -17.88 4.12 8.79
CA ALA A 22 -18.11 3.91 7.38
C ALA A 22 -18.96 5.04 6.80
N LEU A 23 -18.51 5.63 5.70
CA LEU A 23 -19.25 6.66 4.99
C LEU A 23 -20.51 6.09 4.29
N SER A 24 -21.57 6.89 4.18
CA SER A 24 -22.65 6.60 3.24
C SER A 24 -22.11 6.57 1.80
N GLU A 25 -22.82 5.91 0.90
CA GLU A 25 -22.42 5.85 -0.52
C GLU A 25 -22.28 7.25 -1.11
N GLU A 26 -23.23 8.12 -0.86
CA GLU A 26 -23.24 9.50 -1.37
C GLU A 26 -22.00 10.27 -0.91
N ARG A 27 -21.69 10.22 0.40
CA ARG A 27 -20.52 10.94 0.95
C ARG A 27 -19.22 10.32 0.46
N TYR A 28 -19.16 9.00 0.28
CA TYR A 28 -18.00 8.31 -0.28
C TYR A 28 -17.69 8.78 -1.70
N LEU A 29 -18.72 8.85 -2.58
CA LEU A 29 -18.56 9.41 -3.93
C LEU A 29 -18.15 10.87 -3.90
N ALA A 30 -18.75 11.66 -2.99
CA ALA A 30 -18.41 13.06 -2.82
C ALA A 30 -16.95 13.24 -2.41
N CYS A 31 -16.40 12.41 -1.51
CA CYS A 31 -14.99 12.47 -1.12
C CYS A 31 -14.03 12.20 -2.29
N ILE A 32 -14.33 11.24 -3.16
CA ILE A 32 -13.50 10.98 -4.36
C ILE A 32 -13.52 12.19 -5.31
N ARG A 33 -14.71 12.75 -5.57
CA ARG A 33 -14.85 13.95 -6.40
C ARG A 33 -14.16 15.16 -5.78
N HIS A 34 -14.26 15.29 -4.46
CA HIS A 34 -13.59 16.35 -3.71
C HIS A 34 -12.06 16.23 -3.85
N ALA A 35 -11.51 15.03 -3.67
CA ALA A 35 -10.08 14.77 -3.88
C ALA A 35 -9.61 15.21 -5.28
N TYR A 36 -10.38 14.88 -6.32
CA TYR A 36 -10.07 15.35 -7.67
C TYR A 36 -10.18 16.87 -7.80
N ALA A 37 -11.22 17.49 -7.26
CA ALA A 37 -11.43 18.95 -7.30
C ALA A 37 -10.29 19.70 -6.60
N GLN A 38 -9.75 19.14 -5.50
CA GLN A 38 -8.63 19.70 -4.75
C GLN A 38 -7.25 19.43 -5.39
N GLY A 39 -7.18 18.75 -6.52
CA GLY A 39 -5.92 18.58 -7.25
C GLY A 39 -5.25 17.22 -7.09
N ILE A 40 -5.80 16.27 -6.37
CA ILE A 40 -5.31 14.88 -6.38
C ILE A 40 -5.60 14.27 -7.76
N ARG A 41 -4.57 13.68 -8.37
CA ARG A 41 -4.64 13.16 -9.74
C ARG A 41 -4.28 11.68 -9.86
N THR A 42 -3.92 11.01 -8.78
CA THR A 42 -3.71 9.55 -8.76
C THR A 42 -4.79 8.91 -7.92
N PHE A 43 -5.51 7.95 -8.49
CA PHE A 43 -6.57 7.17 -7.84
C PHE A 43 -6.26 5.69 -7.92
N MET A 44 -6.52 4.96 -6.83
CA MET A 44 -6.19 3.54 -6.72
C MET A 44 -7.38 2.74 -6.21
N THR A 45 -7.62 1.59 -6.85
CA THR A 45 -8.66 0.63 -6.47
C THR A 45 -8.15 -0.81 -6.56
N ALA A 46 -8.87 -1.74 -5.94
CA ALA A 46 -8.61 -3.17 -6.05
C ALA A 46 -9.91 -3.94 -6.26
N ASP A 47 -9.87 -4.90 -7.17
CA ASP A 47 -11.03 -5.74 -7.52
C ASP A 47 -11.58 -6.55 -6.34
N VAL A 48 -10.73 -6.90 -5.37
CA VAL A 48 -11.12 -7.64 -4.16
C VAL A 48 -11.95 -6.80 -3.17
N TYR A 49 -11.91 -5.48 -3.25
CA TYR A 49 -12.64 -4.63 -2.32
C TYR A 49 -14.14 -4.72 -2.57
N SER A 50 -14.81 -5.42 -1.64
CA SER A 50 -16.24 -5.78 -1.74
C SER A 50 -16.60 -6.41 -3.11
N ASN A 51 -15.76 -7.33 -3.57
CA ASN A 51 -15.95 -8.08 -4.83
C ASN A 51 -16.18 -7.18 -6.06
N GLY A 52 -15.42 -6.09 -6.16
CA GLY A 52 -15.46 -5.14 -7.26
C GLY A 52 -16.40 -3.94 -7.05
N GLU A 53 -17.09 -3.83 -5.92
CA GLU A 53 -17.93 -2.66 -5.62
C GLU A 53 -17.08 -1.37 -5.60
N ALA A 54 -15.86 -1.44 -5.04
CA ALA A 54 -14.96 -0.28 -5.01
C ALA A 54 -14.59 0.23 -6.41
N ASP A 55 -14.41 -0.68 -7.39
CA ASP A 55 -14.18 -0.32 -8.79
C ASP A 55 -15.39 0.45 -9.35
N THR A 56 -16.62 -0.08 -9.14
CA THR A 56 -17.86 0.54 -9.58
C THR A 56 -18.06 1.93 -8.97
N MET A 57 -17.76 2.07 -7.68
CA MET A 57 -17.90 3.35 -6.99
C MET A 57 -16.87 4.38 -7.47
N LEU A 58 -15.64 3.94 -7.71
CA LEU A 58 -14.62 4.82 -8.29
C LEU A 58 -15.04 5.31 -9.69
N GLY A 59 -15.52 4.39 -10.54
CA GLY A 59 -16.02 4.73 -11.87
C GLY A 59 -17.18 5.73 -11.83
N ARG A 60 -18.16 5.52 -10.96
CA ARG A 60 -19.28 6.47 -10.75
C ARG A 60 -18.81 7.83 -10.23
N ALA A 61 -17.83 7.86 -9.35
CA ALA A 61 -17.29 9.11 -8.84
C ALA A 61 -16.53 9.90 -9.92
N LEU A 62 -15.80 9.23 -10.80
CA LEU A 62 -15.00 9.84 -11.86
C LEU A 62 -15.77 10.01 -13.17
N GLN A 63 -17.05 9.63 -13.22
CA GLN A 63 -17.89 9.78 -14.41
C GLN A 63 -17.94 11.24 -14.89
N GLY A 64 -17.68 11.46 -16.19
CA GLY A 64 -17.63 12.77 -16.81
C GLY A 64 -16.30 13.50 -16.65
N ILE A 65 -15.35 12.97 -15.90
CA ILE A 65 -13.99 13.49 -15.80
C ILE A 65 -13.15 12.95 -16.96
N PRO A 66 -12.40 13.79 -17.70
CA PRO A 66 -11.56 13.30 -18.79
C PRO A 66 -10.57 12.24 -18.31
N ARG A 67 -10.54 11.05 -18.98
CA ARG A 67 -9.72 9.90 -18.58
C ARG A 67 -8.21 10.23 -18.52
N ASP A 68 -7.74 11.10 -19.37
CA ASP A 68 -6.33 11.51 -19.44
C ASP A 68 -5.92 12.54 -18.39
N SER A 69 -6.86 13.01 -17.56
CA SER A 69 -6.61 14.00 -16.52
C SER A 69 -6.25 13.40 -15.15
N TYR A 70 -6.24 12.06 -15.03
CA TYR A 70 -5.86 11.38 -13.79
C TYR A 70 -5.14 10.06 -14.09
N CYS A 71 -4.25 9.66 -13.17
CA CYS A 71 -3.60 8.37 -13.15
C CYS A 71 -4.51 7.36 -12.42
N LEU A 72 -4.84 6.26 -13.09
CA LEU A 72 -5.65 5.18 -12.53
C LEU A 72 -4.80 3.96 -12.27
N ILE A 73 -4.74 3.53 -11.01
CA ILE A 73 -4.04 2.32 -10.60
C ILE A 73 -5.07 1.26 -10.22
N GLY A 74 -5.03 0.13 -10.94
CA GLY A 74 -5.79 -1.06 -10.60
C GLY A 74 -4.93 -2.06 -9.83
N ILE A 75 -5.55 -2.86 -8.98
CA ILE A 75 -4.87 -3.92 -8.25
C ILE A 75 -5.70 -5.20 -8.38
N ILE A 76 -5.11 -6.28 -8.91
CA ILE A 76 -5.75 -7.58 -9.14
C ILE A 76 -4.88 -8.72 -8.62
N GLY A 77 -5.46 -9.91 -8.40
CA GLY A 77 -4.66 -11.08 -8.03
C GLY A 77 -5.32 -11.97 -6.99
N HIS A 78 -6.30 -11.49 -6.24
CA HIS A 78 -7.18 -12.34 -5.45
C HIS A 78 -8.28 -12.92 -6.34
N ASP A 79 -8.54 -14.22 -6.21
CA ASP A 79 -9.57 -14.87 -7.03
C ASP A 79 -10.95 -14.71 -6.40
N ILE A 80 -11.59 -13.61 -6.71
CA ILE A 80 -12.95 -13.29 -6.26
C ILE A 80 -14.05 -13.88 -7.16
N TYR A 81 -13.68 -14.39 -8.33
CA TYR A 81 -14.65 -14.82 -9.36
C TYR A 81 -15.21 -16.22 -9.10
N PRO A 82 -14.43 -17.31 -9.34
CA PRO A 82 -14.85 -18.65 -8.93
C PRO A 82 -14.47 -18.96 -7.48
N GLY A 83 -13.52 -18.19 -6.91
CA GLY A 83 -12.96 -18.43 -5.60
C GLY A 83 -13.94 -18.19 -4.47
N LYS A 84 -13.81 -18.98 -3.41
CA LYS A 84 -14.50 -18.75 -2.15
C LYS A 84 -13.58 -18.08 -1.16
N ARG A 85 -14.14 -17.24 -0.31
CA ARG A 85 -13.40 -16.65 0.80
C ARG A 85 -12.98 -17.76 1.78
N ASP A 86 -11.70 -17.83 2.11
CA ASP A 86 -11.12 -18.77 3.06
C ASP A 86 -10.94 -18.12 4.43
N GLY A 87 -12.06 -17.99 5.16
CA GLY A 87 -12.09 -17.42 6.50
C GLY A 87 -11.43 -16.02 6.58
N ALA A 88 -10.61 -15.83 7.62
CA ALA A 88 -9.87 -14.58 7.85
C ALA A 88 -8.74 -14.33 6.84
N LYS A 89 -8.31 -15.37 6.09
CA LYS A 89 -7.26 -15.25 5.06
C LYS A 89 -7.73 -14.54 3.80
N GLY A 90 -9.03 -14.31 3.64
CA GLY A 90 -9.61 -13.68 2.46
C GLY A 90 -9.73 -14.62 1.27
N PHE A 91 -9.66 -14.10 0.06
CA PHE A 91 -9.69 -14.89 -1.17
C PHE A 91 -8.31 -15.48 -1.48
N LEU A 92 -8.30 -16.68 -2.09
CA LEU A 92 -7.08 -17.31 -2.59
C LEU A 92 -6.42 -16.42 -3.64
N ARG A 93 -5.11 -16.58 -3.80
CA ARG A 93 -4.39 -15.92 -4.90
C ARG A 93 -4.68 -16.64 -6.22
N PHE A 94 -4.63 -15.92 -7.32
CA PHE A 94 -4.80 -16.53 -8.65
C PHE A 94 -3.78 -17.63 -8.96
N THR A 95 -2.66 -17.62 -8.28
CA THR A 95 -1.56 -18.59 -8.38
C THR A 95 -1.78 -19.86 -7.58
N ASP A 96 -2.84 -19.94 -6.78
CA ASP A 96 -3.13 -21.12 -5.94
C ASP A 96 -3.36 -22.35 -6.83
N PRO A 97 -2.57 -23.44 -6.63
CA PRO A 97 -2.65 -24.63 -7.48
C PRO A 97 -3.99 -25.37 -7.39
N ARG A 98 -4.80 -25.11 -6.36
CA ARG A 98 -6.16 -25.64 -6.24
C ARG A 98 -7.13 -24.99 -7.22
N LEU A 99 -6.81 -23.79 -7.70
CA LEU A 99 -7.68 -23.00 -8.58
C LEU A 99 -7.31 -23.18 -10.07
N ARG A 100 -6.01 -23.17 -10.38
CA ARG A 100 -5.56 -23.24 -11.77
C ARG A 100 -4.09 -23.65 -11.91
N LYS A 101 -3.77 -24.08 -13.12
CA LYS A 101 -2.39 -24.37 -13.53
C LYS A 101 -1.70 -23.11 -14.06
N PRO A 102 -0.34 -23.07 -14.11
CA PRO A 102 0.41 -21.92 -14.59
C PRO A 102 0.06 -21.46 -16.01
N ASP A 103 -0.29 -22.38 -16.92
CA ASP A 103 -0.72 -22.08 -18.28
C ASP A 103 -2.04 -21.27 -18.36
N GLN A 104 -2.78 -21.21 -17.26
CA GLN A 104 -4.03 -20.46 -17.15
C GLN A 104 -3.85 -19.07 -16.50
N PHE A 105 -2.65 -18.72 -16.04
CA PHE A 105 -2.42 -17.44 -15.35
C PHE A 105 -2.71 -16.25 -16.25
N ALA A 106 -2.23 -16.26 -17.49
CA ALA A 106 -2.42 -15.15 -18.42
C ALA A 106 -3.90 -14.90 -18.73
N SER A 107 -4.68 -15.96 -18.96
CA SER A 107 -6.11 -15.84 -19.23
C SER A 107 -6.89 -15.30 -18.03
N TYR A 108 -6.51 -15.73 -16.81
CA TYR A 108 -7.11 -15.21 -15.59
C TYR A 108 -6.81 -13.73 -15.39
N LEU A 109 -5.54 -13.33 -15.47
CA LEU A 109 -5.10 -11.94 -15.29
C LEU A 109 -5.80 -11.01 -16.29
N ARG A 110 -5.93 -11.45 -17.54
CA ARG A 110 -6.66 -10.71 -18.57
C ARG A 110 -8.14 -10.54 -18.19
N MET A 111 -8.81 -11.63 -17.84
CA MET A 111 -10.22 -11.60 -17.44
C MET A 111 -10.44 -10.69 -16.23
N ALA A 112 -9.56 -10.75 -15.21
CA ALA A 112 -9.66 -9.92 -14.02
C ALA A 112 -9.47 -8.43 -14.33
N ALA A 113 -8.48 -8.09 -15.17
CA ALA A 113 -8.24 -6.72 -15.61
C ALA A 113 -9.43 -6.17 -16.41
N GLU A 114 -9.93 -6.92 -17.40
CA GLU A 114 -11.08 -6.52 -18.24
C GLU A 114 -12.34 -6.29 -17.38
N LYS A 115 -12.62 -7.20 -16.45
CA LYS A 115 -13.79 -7.03 -15.53
C LYS A 115 -13.65 -5.85 -14.57
N SER A 116 -12.45 -5.55 -14.10
CA SER A 116 -12.22 -4.37 -13.27
C SER A 116 -12.40 -3.08 -14.09
N LEU A 117 -11.87 -3.02 -15.31
CA LEU A 117 -12.08 -1.91 -16.25
C LEU A 117 -13.54 -1.70 -16.62
N GLU A 118 -14.28 -2.80 -16.86
CA GLU A 118 -15.73 -2.76 -17.13
C GLU A 118 -16.50 -2.13 -15.95
N ARG A 119 -16.19 -2.53 -14.70
CA ARG A 119 -16.82 -1.96 -13.51
C ARG A 119 -16.52 -0.48 -13.32
N ILE A 120 -15.29 -0.06 -13.62
CA ILE A 120 -14.90 1.35 -13.56
C ILE A 120 -15.51 2.16 -14.72
N GLY A 121 -15.81 1.51 -15.83
CA GLY A 121 -16.32 2.18 -17.04
C GLY A 121 -15.22 2.88 -17.84
N THR A 122 -14.03 2.27 -17.93
CA THR A 122 -12.88 2.77 -18.69
C THR A 122 -12.19 1.66 -19.46
N ASP A 123 -11.33 2.02 -20.40
CA ASP A 123 -10.67 1.09 -21.34
C ASP A 123 -9.26 0.67 -20.88
N ARG A 124 -8.63 1.40 -19.94
CA ARG A 124 -7.27 1.13 -19.51
C ARG A 124 -6.97 1.62 -18.11
N PHE A 125 -6.02 0.95 -17.48
CA PHE A 125 -5.27 1.47 -16.34
C PHE A 125 -4.03 2.25 -16.82
N ASP A 126 -3.54 3.18 -16.00
CA ASP A 126 -2.19 3.73 -16.17
C ASP A 126 -1.15 2.79 -15.54
N SER A 127 -1.50 2.13 -14.44
CA SER A 127 -0.71 1.09 -13.79
C SER A 127 -1.58 -0.04 -13.27
N LEU A 128 -1.10 -1.28 -13.34
CA LEU A 128 -1.78 -2.46 -12.82
C LEU A 128 -0.83 -3.27 -11.95
N LEU A 129 -1.22 -3.47 -10.68
CA LEU A 129 -0.38 -4.12 -9.69
C LEU A 129 -0.92 -5.51 -9.32
N LEU A 130 -0.03 -6.47 -9.07
CA LEU A 130 -0.39 -7.75 -8.44
C LEU A 130 -0.66 -7.55 -6.95
N HIS A 131 -1.86 -7.93 -6.51
CA HIS A 131 -2.33 -7.77 -5.14
C HIS A 131 -1.86 -8.90 -4.23
N ASN A 132 -1.13 -8.54 -3.18
CA ASN A 132 -0.64 -9.48 -2.17
C ASN A 132 -0.04 -10.74 -2.81
N PRO A 133 0.96 -10.65 -3.69
CA PRO A 133 1.55 -11.82 -4.31
C PRO A 133 1.98 -12.85 -3.26
N ASP A 134 1.80 -14.13 -3.56
CA ASP A 134 2.45 -15.23 -2.87
C ASP A 134 3.85 -15.50 -3.45
N SER A 135 4.55 -16.52 -2.99
CA SER A 135 5.89 -16.86 -3.50
C SER A 135 5.92 -17.05 -5.01
N ILE A 136 4.85 -17.60 -5.60
CA ILE A 136 4.70 -17.77 -7.04
C ILE A 136 4.49 -16.42 -7.72
N GLY A 137 3.61 -15.59 -7.19
CA GLY A 137 3.35 -14.25 -7.71
C GLY A 137 4.59 -13.35 -7.75
N TYR A 138 5.50 -13.47 -6.77
CA TYR A 138 6.75 -12.72 -6.76
C TYR A 138 7.80 -13.22 -7.74
N SER A 139 7.84 -14.52 -8.05
CA SER A 139 9.01 -15.14 -8.70
C SER A 139 8.74 -15.93 -9.98
N ASN A 140 7.48 -16.17 -10.35
CA ASN A 140 7.15 -17.07 -11.44
C ASN A 140 7.11 -16.38 -12.81
N ASP A 141 7.92 -16.84 -13.76
CA ASP A 141 8.01 -16.26 -15.11
C ASP A 141 6.69 -16.32 -15.88
N THR A 142 5.88 -17.38 -15.67
CA THR A 142 4.61 -17.51 -16.39
C THR A 142 3.58 -16.48 -15.90
N ALA A 143 3.57 -16.19 -14.59
CA ALA A 143 2.73 -15.13 -14.04
C ALA A 143 3.12 -13.76 -14.61
N TRP A 144 4.43 -13.46 -14.70
CA TRP A 144 4.91 -12.17 -15.20
C TRP A 144 4.80 -12.04 -16.72
N LYS A 145 4.92 -13.13 -17.49
CA LYS A 145 4.52 -13.14 -18.91
C LYS A 145 3.03 -12.84 -19.08
N GLY A 146 2.19 -13.33 -18.18
CA GLY A 146 0.77 -12.97 -18.15
C GLY A 146 0.53 -11.47 -17.88
N MET A 147 1.29 -10.88 -16.95
CA MET A 147 1.25 -9.43 -16.70
C MET A 147 1.73 -8.63 -17.92
N GLU A 148 2.85 -9.03 -18.54
CA GLU A 148 3.38 -8.39 -19.74
C GLU A 148 2.38 -8.40 -20.91
N ALA A 149 1.63 -9.49 -21.06
CA ALA A 149 0.58 -9.60 -22.05
C ALA A 149 -0.52 -8.55 -21.89
N LEU A 150 -0.77 -8.05 -20.67
CA LEU A 150 -1.73 -6.95 -20.41
C LEU A 150 -1.22 -5.61 -20.95
N LYS A 151 0.10 -5.35 -20.88
CA LYS A 151 0.72 -4.16 -21.54
C LYS A 151 0.59 -4.28 -23.06
N THR A 152 0.88 -5.44 -23.61
CA THR A 152 0.76 -5.69 -25.06
C THR A 152 -0.69 -5.52 -25.55
N ALA A 153 -1.67 -5.92 -24.72
CA ALA A 153 -3.10 -5.73 -24.99
C ALA A 153 -3.59 -4.29 -24.72
N GLN A 154 -2.71 -3.39 -24.32
CA GLN A 154 -3.02 -1.98 -23.98
C GLN A 154 -4.04 -1.81 -22.84
N LEU A 155 -4.23 -2.83 -22.01
CA LEU A 155 -5.08 -2.73 -20.80
C LEU A 155 -4.40 -1.94 -19.67
N THR A 156 -3.08 -1.82 -19.72
CA THR A 156 -2.29 -0.99 -18.79
C THR A 156 -1.00 -0.51 -19.47
N SER A 157 -0.46 0.62 -19.01
CA SER A 157 0.83 1.14 -19.47
C SER A 157 2.00 0.67 -18.60
N ARG A 158 1.79 0.46 -17.30
CA ARG A 158 2.80 0.09 -16.31
C ARG A 158 2.33 -1.10 -15.49
N LEU A 159 3.29 -1.85 -14.97
CA LEU A 159 3.05 -3.02 -14.15
C LEU A 159 3.77 -2.91 -12.80
N GLY A 160 3.29 -3.65 -11.81
CA GLY A 160 3.95 -3.67 -10.53
C GLY A 160 3.36 -4.64 -9.53
N ILE A 161 3.70 -4.44 -8.27
CA ILE A 161 3.25 -5.23 -7.13
C ILE A 161 2.67 -4.37 -6.01
N ALA A 162 1.67 -4.91 -5.32
CA ALA A 162 1.11 -4.37 -4.09
C ALA A 162 1.23 -5.44 -2.99
N PRO A 163 2.38 -5.55 -2.32
CA PRO A 163 2.62 -6.53 -1.26
C PRO A 163 1.59 -6.51 -0.14
N GLY A 164 1.51 -7.60 0.59
CA GLY A 164 0.63 -7.77 1.74
C GLY A 164 0.88 -6.77 2.88
N PRO A 165 0.05 -6.80 3.93
CA PRO A 165 -0.06 -5.70 4.88
C PRO A 165 1.20 -5.41 5.72
N ALA A 166 2.13 -6.34 5.85
CA ALA A 166 3.22 -6.19 6.82
C ALA A 166 4.61 -5.89 6.22
N ASN A 167 4.74 -5.67 4.90
CA ASN A 167 6.03 -5.52 4.21
C ASN A 167 7.07 -6.62 4.52
N GLY A 168 6.68 -7.71 5.19
CA GLY A 168 7.57 -8.81 5.55
C GLY A 168 8.18 -9.52 4.35
N PHE A 169 7.63 -9.25 3.17
CA PHE A 169 8.09 -9.75 1.88
C PHE A 169 9.33 -9.02 1.33
N SER A 170 10.12 -8.33 2.16
CA SER A 170 11.20 -7.47 1.68
C SER A 170 12.16 -8.15 0.72
N LEU A 171 12.59 -9.38 1.00
CA LEU A 171 13.48 -10.14 0.12
C LEU A 171 12.77 -10.58 -1.16
N ASP A 172 11.51 -10.97 -1.07
CA ASP A 172 10.67 -11.35 -2.21
C ASP A 172 10.44 -10.15 -3.14
N ILE A 173 10.20 -8.97 -2.57
CA ILE A 173 10.05 -7.72 -3.31
C ILE A 173 11.35 -7.39 -4.06
N ILE A 174 12.49 -7.47 -3.38
CA ILE A 174 13.80 -7.22 -3.99
C ILE A 174 14.08 -8.24 -5.10
N GLN A 175 13.82 -9.53 -4.86
CA GLN A 175 13.95 -10.58 -5.87
C GLN A 175 13.09 -10.29 -7.10
N CYS A 176 11.84 -9.86 -6.89
CA CYS A 176 10.92 -9.50 -7.97
C CYS A 176 11.48 -8.35 -8.82
N PHE A 177 12.03 -7.31 -8.21
CA PHE A 177 12.66 -6.19 -8.92
C PHE A 177 13.86 -6.62 -9.75
N GLU A 178 14.72 -7.48 -9.20
CA GLU A 178 15.89 -8.00 -9.92
C GLU A 178 15.50 -8.91 -11.07
N ARG A 179 14.58 -9.88 -10.81
CA ARG A 179 14.19 -10.90 -11.77
C ARG A 179 13.42 -10.34 -12.95
N PHE A 180 12.56 -9.36 -12.69
CA PHE A 180 11.69 -8.75 -13.71
C PHE A 180 12.06 -7.29 -13.94
N SER A 181 13.37 -7.00 -13.88
CA SER A 181 13.91 -5.68 -14.18
C SER A 181 13.48 -5.21 -15.57
N GLY A 182 12.97 -3.98 -15.67
CA GLY A 182 12.41 -3.41 -16.91
C GLY A 182 10.96 -3.82 -17.21
N LEU A 183 10.37 -4.73 -16.41
CA LEU A 183 8.95 -5.07 -16.50
C LEU A 183 8.18 -4.53 -15.28
N VAL A 184 8.78 -4.59 -14.09
CA VAL A 184 8.21 -4.00 -12.86
C VAL A 184 8.53 -2.52 -12.83
N ASP A 185 7.51 -1.70 -13.09
CA ASP A 185 7.61 -0.24 -13.12
C ASP A 185 7.37 0.39 -11.74
N GLU A 186 6.48 -0.22 -10.93
CA GLU A 186 5.97 0.37 -9.68
C GLU A 186 5.78 -0.69 -8.58
N ALA A 187 5.91 -0.26 -7.32
CA ALA A 187 5.54 -1.11 -6.19
C ALA A 187 4.90 -0.28 -5.07
N MET A 188 3.79 -0.78 -4.49
CA MET A 188 3.15 -0.16 -3.35
C MET A 188 3.63 -0.83 -2.06
N ILE A 189 4.32 -0.10 -1.20
CA ILE A 189 4.86 -0.61 0.06
C ILE A 189 4.33 0.17 1.27
N ILE A 190 4.38 -0.43 2.46
CA ILE A 190 4.23 0.31 3.71
C ILE A 190 5.54 1.04 3.98
N LEU A 191 5.47 2.35 4.05
CA LEU A 191 6.60 3.18 4.42
C LEU A 191 6.10 4.52 4.95
N GLY A 192 6.56 4.90 6.12
CA GLY A 192 6.23 6.18 6.74
C GLY A 192 7.14 6.44 7.94
N PRO A 193 7.05 7.63 8.55
CA PRO A 193 7.90 7.99 9.69
C PRO A 193 7.82 7.02 10.87
N MET A 194 6.65 6.41 11.08
CA MET A 194 6.40 5.49 12.19
C MET A 194 6.47 4.01 11.78
N GLU A 195 6.66 3.71 10.50
CA GLU A 195 6.84 2.37 9.94
C GLU A 195 7.94 2.37 8.86
N PRO A 196 9.17 2.82 9.18
CA PRO A 196 10.28 2.77 8.23
C PRO A 196 10.77 1.33 8.00
N TRP A 197 10.69 0.48 9.03
CA TRP A 197 11.07 -0.94 8.98
C TRP A 197 9.83 -1.82 8.71
N PRO A 198 9.95 -2.90 7.93
CA PRO A 198 11.11 -3.33 7.13
C PRO A 198 11.16 -2.72 5.73
N GLY A 199 10.21 -1.83 5.36
CA GLY A 199 10.09 -1.25 4.02
C GLY A 199 11.37 -0.53 3.54
N SER A 200 12.15 0.04 4.47
CA SER A 200 13.41 0.72 4.15
C SER A 200 14.45 -0.19 3.48
N TYR A 201 14.43 -1.50 3.71
CA TYR A 201 15.36 -2.43 3.03
C TYR A 201 15.09 -2.58 1.53
N VAL A 202 13.89 -2.20 1.07
CA VAL A 202 13.52 -2.28 -0.35
C VAL A 202 14.03 -1.07 -1.14
N LEU A 203 14.28 0.07 -0.48
CA LEU A 203 14.62 1.34 -1.13
C LEU A 203 15.83 1.26 -2.08
N PRO A 204 16.99 0.71 -1.65
CA PRO A 204 18.17 0.65 -2.54
C PRO A 204 17.93 -0.22 -3.78
N ALA A 205 17.17 -1.31 -3.63
CA ALA A 205 16.82 -2.18 -4.74
C ALA A 205 15.86 -1.51 -5.72
N ALA A 206 14.89 -0.75 -5.21
CA ALA A 206 13.97 0.02 -6.04
C ALA A 206 14.73 1.08 -6.87
N GLU A 207 15.65 1.82 -6.25
CA GLU A 207 16.50 2.81 -6.94
C GLU A 207 17.35 2.16 -8.03
N LYS A 208 18.04 1.08 -7.71
CA LYS A 208 18.93 0.37 -8.66
C LYS A 208 18.18 -0.18 -9.87
N ASN A 209 16.95 -0.67 -9.67
CA ASN A 209 16.15 -1.27 -10.73
C ASN A 209 15.17 -0.27 -11.38
N GLY A 210 15.19 1.01 -10.99
CA GLY A 210 14.33 2.06 -11.55
C GLY A 210 12.84 1.90 -11.19
N VAL A 211 12.51 1.17 -10.11
CA VAL A 211 11.15 0.95 -9.66
C VAL A 211 10.65 2.15 -8.84
N LYS A 212 9.52 2.72 -9.23
CA LYS A 212 8.87 3.83 -8.52
C LYS A 212 8.05 3.28 -7.35
N LEU A 213 8.28 3.79 -6.15
CA LEU A 213 7.53 3.35 -4.98
C LEU A 213 6.33 4.26 -4.69
N ILE A 214 5.22 3.62 -4.32
CA ILE A 214 4.01 4.23 -3.79
C ILE A 214 3.94 3.85 -2.31
N ALA A 215 4.05 4.83 -1.42
CA ALA A 215 4.05 4.57 0.01
C ALA A 215 2.63 4.65 0.58
N ARG A 216 2.16 3.59 1.22
CA ARG A 216 0.88 3.52 1.94
C ARG A 216 1.09 3.46 3.45
N VAL A 217 0.02 3.65 4.22
CA VAL A 217 0.01 3.69 5.70
C VAL A 217 0.90 4.82 6.25
N VAL A 218 1.13 5.84 5.46
CA VAL A 218 1.93 7.03 5.83
C VAL A 218 1.32 7.72 7.04
N ASP A 219 -0.01 7.64 7.18
CA ASP A 219 -0.81 8.16 8.29
C ASP A 219 -0.67 7.39 9.60
N TYR A 220 0.02 6.24 9.61
CA TYR A 220 0.17 5.35 10.78
C TYR A 220 -1.16 5.01 11.45
N GLY A 221 -2.12 4.50 10.67
CA GLY A 221 -3.45 4.16 11.20
C GLY A 221 -4.25 5.37 11.68
N GLY A 222 -4.01 6.52 11.09
CA GLY A 222 -4.72 7.76 11.36
C GLY A 222 -4.08 8.69 12.39
N LEU A 223 -3.00 8.28 13.10
CA LEU A 223 -2.39 9.13 14.13
C LEU A 223 -1.85 10.45 13.55
N PHE A 224 -1.29 10.43 12.35
CA PHE A 224 -0.79 11.64 11.70
C PHE A 224 -1.90 12.60 11.22
N HIS A 225 -3.17 12.17 11.22
CA HIS A 225 -4.30 13.09 11.04
C HIS A 225 -4.55 13.95 12.28
N ASP A 226 -3.93 13.61 13.41
CA ASP A 226 -3.94 14.39 14.65
C ASP A 226 -5.30 14.43 15.38
N ASP A 227 -6.22 13.52 15.04
CA ASP A 227 -7.52 13.37 15.67
C ASP A 227 -7.72 12.04 16.44
N VAL A 228 -6.77 11.11 16.36
CA VAL A 228 -6.71 9.92 17.22
C VAL A 228 -5.75 10.20 18.38
N LYS A 229 -6.31 10.44 19.57
CA LYS A 229 -5.57 10.82 20.78
C LYS A 229 -5.57 9.70 21.83
N PRO A 230 -4.68 9.75 22.84
CA PRO A 230 -4.74 8.82 23.96
C PRO A 230 -6.15 8.69 24.54
N GLY A 231 -6.57 7.44 24.81
CA GLY A 231 -7.93 7.13 25.23
C GLY A 231 -8.97 7.04 24.09
N HIS A 232 -8.56 7.10 22.83
CA HIS A 232 -9.46 6.87 21.70
C HIS A 232 -9.97 5.42 21.68
N GLU A 233 -11.29 5.26 21.58
CA GLU A 233 -11.93 3.95 21.48
C GLU A 233 -12.26 3.63 20.03
N PHE A 234 -11.73 2.51 19.54
CA PHE A 234 -12.02 2.02 18.20
C PHE A 234 -13.33 1.23 18.18
N GLY A 235 -14.13 1.43 17.14
CA GLY A 235 -15.36 0.67 16.93
C GLY A 235 -15.09 -0.84 16.75
N GLN A 236 -16.13 -1.65 16.98
CA GLN A 236 -16.04 -3.09 16.79
C GLN A 236 -15.67 -3.44 15.34
N GLY A 237 -14.64 -4.28 15.17
CA GLY A 237 -14.15 -4.72 13.86
C GLY A 237 -13.25 -3.71 13.16
N ASP A 238 -12.89 -2.59 13.77
CA ASP A 238 -11.89 -1.69 13.24
C ASP A 238 -10.54 -2.40 13.09
N HIS A 239 -9.92 -2.31 11.93
CA HIS A 239 -8.65 -2.99 11.62
C HIS A 239 -7.50 -2.58 12.54
N ARG A 240 -7.61 -1.42 13.19
CA ARG A 240 -6.58 -0.91 14.10
C ARG A 240 -6.60 -1.62 15.46
N THR A 241 -7.68 -2.34 15.79
CA THR A 241 -7.76 -3.15 17.03
C THR A 241 -6.78 -4.33 17.03
N PHE A 242 -6.18 -4.67 15.88
CA PHE A 242 -5.11 -5.68 15.77
C PHE A 242 -3.72 -5.13 16.11
N ARG A 243 -3.57 -3.84 16.29
CA ARG A 243 -2.30 -3.25 16.73
C ARG A 243 -2.06 -3.54 18.22
N PRO A 244 -0.78 -3.59 18.67
CA PRO A 244 -0.46 -3.85 20.08
C PRO A 244 -1.13 -2.85 21.02
N ALA A 245 -1.48 -3.30 22.22
CA ALA A 245 -2.01 -2.40 23.25
C ALA A 245 -1.04 -1.23 23.51
N GLY A 246 -1.59 -0.02 23.73
CA GLY A 246 -0.80 1.19 23.98
C GLY A 246 -0.16 1.82 22.73
N TRP A 247 -0.42 1.31 21.52
CA TRP A 247 0.16 1.87 20.31
C TRP A 247 -0.28 3.32 20.01
N VAL A 248 -1.48 3.71 20.47
CA VAL A 248 -1.98 5.09 20.31
C VAL A 248 -1.18 6.04 21.20
N GLU A 249 -1.00 5.69 22.46
CA GLU A 249 -0.23 6.46 23.44
C GLU A 249 1.23 6.59 23.01
N ALA A 250 1.87 5.47 22.70
CA ALA A 250 3.25 5.44 22.23
C ALA A 250 3.43 6.22 20.92
N GLY A 251 2.50 6.08 19.98
CA GLY A 251 2.50 6.80 18.73
C GLY A 251 2.35 8.31 18.90
N ASN A 252 1.39 8.75 19.72
CA ASN A 252 1.22 10.17 20.00
C ASN A 252 2.46 10.77 20.69
N ALA A 253 3.08 10.06 21.63
CA ALA A 253 4.31 10.54 22.28
C ALA A 253 5.46 10.76 21.26
N LYS A 254 5.58 9.93 20.23
CA LYS A 254 6.55 10.11 19.13
C LYS A 254 6.14 11.27 18.22
N ILE A 255 4.86 11.41 17.89
CA ILE A 255 4.34 12.51 17.08
C ILE A 255 4.62 13.87 17.74
N GLU A 256 4.45 13.97 19.05
CA GLU A 256 4.76 15.21 19.79
C GLU A 256 6.26 15.57 19.71
N GLN A 257 7.16 14.59 19.66
CA GLN A 257 8.58 14.85 19.42
C GLN A 257 8.90 15.32 18.00
N MET A 258 8.09 14.93 17.00
CA MET A 258 8.22 15.39 15.60
C MET A 258 7.56 16.76 15.38
N ARG A 259 6.60 17.15 16.20
CA ARG A 259 5.78 18.36 16.04
C ARG A 259 6.58 19.66 15.86
N PRO A 260 7.70 19.91 16.57
CA PRO A 260 8.50 21.12 16.34
C PRO A 260 8.98 21.27 14.89
N ILE A 261 9.26 20.16 14.19
CA ILE A 261 9.66 20.20 12.78
C ILE A 261 8.47 20.64 11.92
N ALA A 262 7.28 20.08 12.14
CA ALA A 262 6.08 20.52 11.42
C ALA A 262 5.77 22.01 11.66
N GLN A 263 5.87 22.48 12.90
CA GLN A 263 5.66 23.87 13.28
C GLN A 263 6.64 24.83 12.61
N LYS A 264 7.91 24.44 12.48
CA LYS A 264 8.94 25.23 11.78
C LYS A 264 8.52 25.57 10.36
N TYR A 265 7.85 24.65 9.68
CA TYR A 265 7.41 24.82 8.28
C TYR A 265 5.94 25.25 8.16
N GLY A 266 5.20 25.38 9.26
CA GLY A 266 3.79 25.74 9.24
C GLY A 266 2.90 24.68 8.57
N ILE A 267 3.25 23.39 8.70
CA ILE A 267 2.56 22.28 8.04
C ILE A 267 1.86 21.37 9.06
N SER A 268 0.88 20.58 8.59
CA SER A 268 0.21 19.58 9.43
C SER A 268 1.12 18.35 9.68
N MET A 269 0.77 17.54 10.67
CA MET A 269 1.50 16.30 10.95
C MET A 269 1.38 15.30 9.79
N LEU A 270 0.23 15.23 9.12
CA LEU A 270 0.07 14.43 7.90
C LEU A 270 1.02 14.90 6.80
N GLN A 271 1.11 16.20 6.58
CA GLN A 271 2.01 16.76 5.57
C GLN A 271 3.48 16.48 5.92
N LEU A 272 3.87 16.57 7.20
CA LEU A 272 5.21 16.18 7.63
C LEU A 272 5.51 14.71 7.30
N ALA A 273 4.57 13.81 7.62
CA ALA A 273 4.72 12.38 7.32
C ALA A 273 4.86 12.14 5.81
N CYS A 274 4.04 12.79 5.00
CA CYS A 274 4.12 12.70 3.54
C CYS A 274 5.46 13.23 3.00
N LEU A 275 5.93 14.37 3.47
CA LEU A 275 7.20 14.97 3.02
C LEU A 275 8.40 14.12 3.41
N TRP A 276 8.43 13.58 4.63
CA TRP A 276 9.49 12.64 5.04
C TRP A 276 9.51 11.40 4.16
N THR A 277 8.34 10.86 3.86
CA THR A 277 8.23 9.66 3.02
C THR A 277 8.67 9.94 1.58
N LEU A 278 8.29 11.08 1.02
CA LEU A 278 8.68 11.53 -0.32
C LEU A 278 10.16 11.96 -0.41
N SER A 279 10.85 12.20 0.72
CA SER A 279 12.30 12.45 0.71
C SER A 279 13.12 11.20 0.37
N GLN A 280 12.52 10.00 0.40
CA GLN A 280 13.15 8.77 -0.05
C GLN A 280 13.14 8.72 -1.58
N THR A 281 14.32 8.68 -2.20
CA THR A 281 14.51 8.88 -3.66
C THR A 281 13.60 8.02 -4.54
N ALA A 282 13.40 6.74 -4.16
CA ALA A 282 12.55 5.82 -4.91
C ALA A 282 11.05 6.13 -4.77
N VAL A 283 10.62 6.82 -3.71
CA VAL A 283 9.20 7.12 -3.47
C VAL A 283 8.73 8.27 -4.36
N LYS A 284 7.70 8.01 -5.15
CA LYS A 284 7.11 8.98 -6.08
C LYS A 284 5.70 9.40 -5.71
N SER A 285 5.02 8.61 -4.87
CA SER A 285 3.66 8.90 -4.46
C SER A 285 3.42 8.45 -3.02
N VAL A 286 2.60 9.20 -2.28
CA VAL A 286 2.10 8.84 -0.96
C VAL A 286 0.58 8.68 -1.00
N ILE A 287 0.08 7.64 -0.33
CA ILE A 287 -1.33 7.31 -0.32
C ILE A 287 -1.78 6.99 1.12
N PRO A 288 -1.98 8.02 1.96
CA PRO A 288 -2.51 7.84 3.31
C PRO A 288 -3.94 7.32 3.29
N THR A 289 -4.37 6.70 4.38
CA THR A 289 -5.75 6.28 4.57
C THR A 289 -6.56 7.43 5.16
N HIS A 290 -7.55 7.94 4.43
CA HIS A 290 -8.45 8.93 4.98
C HIS A 290 -9.56 8.23 5.76
N ILE A 291 -9.63 8.52 7.06
CA ILE A 291 -10.54 7.88 8.01
C ILE A 291 -11.47 8.95 8.61
N GLN A 292 -12.78 8.69 8.59
CA GLN A 292 -13.71 9.47 9.39
C GLN A 292 -13.72 8.92 10.80
N GLU A 293 -13.02 9.57 11.70
CA GLU A 293 -13.06 9.19 13.11
C GLU A 293 -14.40 9.57 13.76
N VAL A 294 -14.69 8.94 14.90
CA VAL A 294 -15.80 9.28 15.79
C VAL A 294 -15.26 9.96 17.05
N GLY A 295 -16.08 10.79 17.67
CA GLY A 295 -15.72 11.46 18.93
C GLY A 295 -15.46 12.96 18.76
N ALA A 296 -15.23 13.64 19.89
CA ALA A 296 -15.18 15.10 19.97
C ALA A 296 -13.97 15.73 19.23
N ASN A 297 -12.90 14.98 19.05
CA ASN A 297 -11.68 15.46 18.39
C ASN A 297 -11.64 15.12 16.88
N SER A 298 -12.67 14.45 16.35
CA SER A 298 -12.67 13.99 14.98
C SER A 298 -12.66 15.15 14.00
N LYS A 299 -11.77 15.08 13.00
CA LYS A 299 -11.78 15.96 11.82
C LYS A 299 -12.67 15.35 10.74
N ALA A 300 -13.34 16.20 9.97
CA ALA A 300 -14.03 15.75 8.77
C ALA A 300 -13.01 15.13 7.79
N ILE A 301 -13.40 14.03 7.14
CA ILE A 301 -12.55 13.34 6.17
C ILE A 301 -12.16 14.27 5.01
N GLU A 302 -13.05 15.18 4.64
CA GLU A 302 -12.83 16.19 3.61
C GLU A 302 -11.65 17.12 3.98
N THR A 303 -11.56 17.56 5.24
CA THR A 303 -10.41 18.34 5.74
C THR A 303 -9.09 17.57 5.62
N LYS A 304 -9.09 16.27 5.87
CA LYS A 304 -7.89 15.43 5.71
C LYS A 304 -7.48 15.29 4.24
N ILE A 305 -8.46 15.24 3.34
CA ILE A 305 -8.22 15.25 1.89
C ILE A 305 -7.61 16.60 1.47
N ASP A 306 -8.13 17.71 1.99
CA ASP A 306 -7.60 19.05 1.73
C ASP A 306 -6.16 19.19 2.22
N GLU A 307 -5.84 18.69 3.42
CA GLU A 307 -4.47 18.67 3.95
C GLU A 307 -3.50 17.91 3.02
N LEU A 308 -3.91 16.76 2.48
CA LEU A 308 -3.11 16.00 1.52
C LEU A 308 -2.97 16.71 0.18
N ALA A 309 -4.05 17.26 -0.33
CA ALA A 309 -4.07 17.96 -1.61
C ALA A 309 -3.20 19.23 -1.59
N ALA A 310 -3.18 19.92 -0.45
CA ALA A 310 -2.36 21.10 -0.20
C ALA A 310 -0.92 20.78 0.23
N LEU A 311 -0.41 19.56 -0.05
CA LEU A 311 0.95 19.17 0.31
C LEU A 311 1.97 20.12 -0.33
N PRO A 312 2.74 20.90 0.47
CA PRO A 312 3.65 21.90 -0.07
C PRO A 312 4.87 21.28 -0.74
N ASP A 313 5.53 22.07 -1.57
CA ASP A 313 6.80 21.70 -2.19
C ASP A 313 7.97 22.15 -1.29
N ILE A 314 8.16 21.41 -0.19
CA ILE A 314 9.18 21.67 0.82
C ILE A 314 10.10 20.45 0.89
N ASN A 315 11.40 20.68 0.99
CA ASN A 315 12.39 19.65 1.28
C ASN A 315 12.80 19.76 2.76
N LEU A 316 12.60 18.68 3.51
CA LEU A 316 13.15 18.52 4.85
C LEU A 316 14.67 18.40 4.74
N THR A 317 15.41 18.92 5.71
CA THR A 317 16.87 18.75 5.76
C THR A 317 17.22 17.28 6.09
N ALA A 318 18.45 16.89 5.76
CA ALA A 318 18.94 15.54 6.08
C ALA A 318 18.88 15.25 7.58
N ASP A 319 19.22 16.24 8.42
CA ASP A 319 19.17 16.13 9.89
C ASP A 319 17.74 15.97 10.42
N GLU A 320 16.77 16.66 9.80
CA GLU A 320 15.36 16.51 10.15
C GLU A 320 14.84 15.13 9.73
N CYS A 321 15.18 14.68 8.54
CA CYS A 321 14.83 13.34 8.08
C CYS A 321 15.39 12.25 8.99
N GLU A 322 16.64 12.37 9.42
CA GLU A 322 17.28 11.44 10.33
C GLU A 322 16.68 11.52 11.75
N THR A 323 16.35 12.71 12.23
CA THR A 323 15.70 12.91 13.52
C THR A 323 14.32 12.22 13.52
N ILE A 324 13.51 12.42 12.47
CA ILE A 324 12.20 11.78 12.31
C ILE A 324 12.38 10.26 12.25
N ARG A 325 13.33 9.75 11.46
CA ARG A 325 13.62 8.33 11.36
C ARG A 325 13.92 7.70 12.72
N ARG A 326 14.76 8.35 13.50
CA ARG A 326 15.16 7.88 14.84
C ARG A 326 13.99 7.90 15.85
N ILE A 327 13.15 8.93 15.82
CA ILE A 327 11.95 9.00 16.67
C ILE A 327 10.98 7.91 16.28
N GLY A 328 10.77 7.69 14.97
CA GLY A 328 9.79 6.79 14.40
C GLY A 328 10.18 5.31 14.42
N ASP A 329 11.42 4.96 14.79
CA ASP A 329 11.87 3.57 14.78
C ASP A 329 10.91 2.65 15.54
N ASN A 330 10.39 1.68 14.80
CA ASN A 330 9.36 0.73 15.22
C ASN A 330 9.76 -0.71 14.90
N LYS A 331 11.07 -0.98 14.85
CA LYS A 331 11.57 -2.32 14.54
C LYS A 331 10.95 -3.36 15.47
N GLY A 332 10.41 -4.43 14.86
CA GLY A 332 9.79 -5.54 15.59
C GLY A 332 8.32 -5.34 15.99
N CYS A 333 7.69 -4.21 15.67
CA CYS A 333 6.27 -3.95 16.00
C CYS A 333 5.26 -4.66 15.10
N MET A 334 5.69 -5.30 14.01
CA MET A 334 4.80 -5.91 13.02
C MET A 334 5.15 -7.37 12.76
N HIS A 335 4.12 -8.20 12.55
CA HIS A 335 4.31 -9.55 12.02
C HIS A 335 4.87 -9.51 10.61
N LEU A 336 6.00 -10.21 10.40
CA LEU A 336 6.56 -10.37 9.08
C LEU A 336 5.86 -11.50 8.33
N LYS A 337 5.76 -11.35 7.03
CA LYS A 337 5.21 -12.31 6.07
C LYS A 337 6.22 -12.53 4.95
N GLY A 338 5.99 -13.53 4.11
CA GLY A 338 6.90 -13.86 3.01
C GLY A 338 7.95 -14.89 3.38
N GLY A 339 9.09 -14.86 2.69
CA GLY A 339 10.24 -15.72 2.99
C GLY A 339 10.86 -15.37 4.33
N HIS A 340 10.77 -16.29 5.28
CA HIS A 340 11.11 -15.99 6.66
C HIS A 340 12.01 -17.08 7.28
N PRO A 341 13.13 -16.72 7.94
CA PRO A 341 14.08 -17.70 8.47
C PRO A 341 13.53 -18.56 9.62
N GLU A 342 12.51 -18.09 10.31
CA GLU A 342 11.87 -18.83 11.42
C GLU A 342 10.67 -19.66 10.97
N PHE A 343 10.23 -19.52 9.72
CA PHE A 343 9.13 -20.30 9.19
C PHE A 343 9.66 -21.64 8.67
N THR A 344 9.13 -22.72 9.23
CA THR A 344 9.43 -24.10 8.82
C THR A 344 8.13 -24.81 8.42
N GLY A 345 8.11 -25.45 7.27
CA GLY A 345 6.94 -26.16 6.79
C GLY A 345 6.60 -25.84 5.34
N GLU A 346 5.42 -26.30 4.90
CA GLU A 346 4.93 -26.02 3.56
C GLU A 346 4.57 -24.55 3.37
N ALA A 347 4.81 -24.01 2.17
CA ALA A 347 4.46 -22.64 1.83
C ALA A 347 2.97 -22.39 2.04
N GLN A 348 2.65 -21.29 2.69
CA GLN A 348 1.31 -20.75 2.89
C GLN A 348 1.13 -19.48 2.05
N PRO A 349 -0.11 -18.99 1.83
CA PRO A 349 -0.34 -17.81 1.00
C PRO A 349 0.44 -16.55 1.41
N ASP A 350 0.75 -16.41 2.70
CA ASP A 350 1.43 -15.23 3.24
C ASP A 350 2.78 -15.54 3.92
N GLN A 351 3.19 -16.82 3.99
CA GLN A 351 4.45 -17.23 4.63
C GLN A 351 5.02 -18.48 3.95
N TRP A 352 6.34 -18.50 3.78
CA TRP A 352 7.10 -19.63 3.23
C TRP A 352 8.51 -19.66 3.81
N PRO A 353 9.20 -20.81 3.76
CA PRO A 353 10.58 -20.90 4.22
C PRO A 353 11.50 -19.94 3.44
N LEU A 354 12.54 -19.47 4.10
CA LEU A 354 13.61 -18.76 3.42
C LEU A 354 14.30 -19.72 2.45
N THR A 355 14.22 -19.42 1.15
CA THR A 355 14.84 -20.24 0.11
C THR A 355 16.29 -19.84 -0.13
N PRO A 356 17.13 -20.73 -0.72
CA PRO A 356 18.50 -20.38 -1.09
C PRO A 356 18.58 -19.14 -2.02
N GLU A 357 17.58 -18.93 -2.89
CA GLU A 357 17.49 -17.78 -3.76
C GLU A 357 17.27 -16.49 -2.96
N LEU A 358 16.39 -16.52 -1.95
CA LEU A 358 16.15 -15.37 -1.06
C LEU A 358 17.35 -15.11 -0.15
N GLU A 359 18.06 -16.16 0.31
CA GLU A 359 19.33 -15.99 1.03
C GLU A 359 20.38 -15.29 0.16
N ALA A 360 20.47 -15.66 -1.12
CA ALA A 360 21.36 -15.01 -2.06
C ALA A 360 20.96 -13.55 -2.31
N VAL A 361 19.67 -13.22 -2.36
CA VAL A 361 19.18 -11.83 -2.39
C VAL A 361 19.63 -11.08 -1.14
N ALA A 362 19.40 -11.64 0.03
CA ALA A 362 19.79 -11.04 1.31
C ALA A 362 21.29 -10.71 1.34
N GLN A 363 22.13 -11.67 0.93
CA GLN A 363 23.58 -11.50 0.86
C GLN A 363 23.97 -10.34 -0.09
N ARG A 364 23.37 -10.28 -1.29
CA ARG A 364 23.70 -9.22 -2.27
C ARG A 364 23.35 -7.82 -1.78
N TRP A 365 22.32 -7.70 -0.94
CA TRP A 365 21.85 -6.41 -0.44
C TRP A 365 22.30 -6.12 1.00
N GLY A 366 23.17 -6.96 1.58
CA GLY A 366 23.68 -6.76 2.93
C GLY A 366 22.64 -6.90 4.03
N VAL A 367 21.53 -7.59 3.75
CA VAL A 367 20.48 -7.89 4.71
C VAL A 367 20.80 -9.22 5.38
N ASP A 368 20.83 -9.24 6.71
CA ASP A 368 20.88 -10.48 7.48
C ASP A 368 19.43 -10.83 7.88
N PRO A 369 18.80 -11.85 7.26
CA PRO A 369 17.41 -12.15 7.53
C PRO A 369 17.10 -12.44 9.01
N ARG A 370 18.04 -13.04 9.74
CA ARG A 370 17.86 -13.38 11.15
C ARG A 370 17.99 -12.19 12.08
N ARG A 371 18.83 -11.21 11.74
CA ARG A 371 19.01 -9.97 12.51
C ARG A 371 18.01 -8.89 12.10
N ASP A 372 17.78 -8.76 10.78
CA ASP A 372 17.12 -7.61 10.20
C ASP A 372 15.64 -7.84 9.91
N LEU A 373 15.23 -9.10 9.70
CA LEU A 373 13.87 -9.48 9.31
C LEU A 373 13.23 -10.46 10.32
N THR A 374 13.69 -10.48 11.55
CA THR A 374 13.04 -11.21 12.65
C THR A 374 12.59 -10.26 13.74
N TYR A 375 11.67 -10.72 14.60
CA TYR A 375 11.35 -10.02 15.82
C TYR A 375 12.60 -10.00 16.72
N ALA A 376 13.07 -8.82 17.08
CA ALA A 376 13.74 -8.72 18.36
C ALA A 376 12.65 -8.96 19.41
N HIS A 377 12.61 -10.15 20.02
CA HIS A 377 11.92 -10.28 21.28
C HIS A 377 12.47 -9.17 22.17
N ALA A 378 11.60 -8.21 22.54
CA ALA A 378 11.96 -7.26 23.57
C ALA A 378 12.35 -8.09 24.80
N ALA A 379 13.64 -8.05 25.13
CA ALA A 379 14.15 -8.65 26.34
C ALA A 379 13.57 -7.94 27.57
#